data_1eb681fd8de7698385815faae1753a00
#
_entry.id   1eb681fd8de7698385815faae1753a00
#
_cell.length_a   1.000
_cell.length_b   1.000
_cell.length_c   1.000
_cell.angle_alpha   90.00
_cell.angle_beta   90.00
_cell.angle_gamma   90.00
#
_symmetry.space_group_name_H-M   'P 1'
#
loop_
_entity.id
_entity.type
_entity.pdbx_description
1 polymer ?
#
loop_
_entity_poly.entity_id
_entity_poly.type
_entity_poly.pdbx_seq_one_letter_code
_entity_poly.pdbx_strand_id
1 'polypeptide(L)'
;MPKEKCKIIFLDLDGVLNTANYYDRLQHEHLPTEDIFGTLFDPKAVEQLSHIIDSTNAKIVISSSWRYSGIANMRAMWKARQLPGEIYDITSLHVADDYIQSQMENNPNDFDLYDAMILAREMEIALWLEEHPEVTSYVILDDQSTFCQLKEHFVQINPKSGITNKDTERVITILNSK
;
A
#
# COMPACT_ATOMS: atom_id res chain seq x y z
N MET A 1 20.79 -16.95 17.98
CA MET A 1 20.34 -15.56 18.03
C MET A 1 18.85 -15.55 17.67
N PRO A 2 17.98 -14.82 18.36
CA PRO A 2 16.60 -14.70 17.93
C PRO A 2 16.61 -14.07 16.52
N LYS A 3 15.89 -14.69 15.57
CA LYS A 3 15.70 -14.08 14.25
C LYS A 3 15.05 -12.71 14.46
N GLU A 4 15.64 -11.68 13.89
CA GLU A 4 15.07 -10.34 13.90
C GLU A 4 13.67 -10.42 13.31
N LYS A 5 12.67 -9.87 14.02
CA LYS A 5 11.27 -9.93 13.58
C LYS A 5 11.14 -9.05 12.33
N CYS A 6 10.87 -9.67 11.18
CA CYS A 6 10.56 -8.96 9.95
C CYS A 6 9.09 -8.58 9.94
N LYS A 7 8.80 -7.28 10.03
CA LYS A 7 7.44 -6.73 9.97
C LYS A 7 7.27 -5.98 8.66
N ILE A 8 6.14 -6.19 7.99
CA ILE A 8 5.87 -5.63 6.66
C ILE A 8 4.59 -4.81 6.66
N ILE A 9 4.64 -3.68 5.99
CA ILE A 9 3.49 -2.89 5.58
C ILE A 9 3.35 -3.05 4.07
N PHE A 10 2.29 -3.73 3.61
CA PHE A 10 1.86 -3.63 2.22
C PHE A 10 1.12 -2.31 2.04
N LEU A 11 1.68 -1.44 1.23
CA LEU A 11 1.25 -0.05 1.14
C LEU A 11 0.73 0.28 -0.25
N ASP A 12 -0.55 0.64 -0.33
CA ASP A 12 -1.07 1.42 -1.45
C ASP A 12 -0.72 2.90 -1.26
N LEU A 13 -0.69 3.66 -2.34
CA LEU A 13 -0.34 5.08 -2.33
C LEU A 13 -1.54 5.97 -2.61
N ASP A 14 -2.34 5.61 -3.62
CA ASP A 14 -3.53 6.37 -3.99
C ASP A 14 -4.61 6.22 -2.92
N GLY A 15 -5.16 7.34 -2.44
CA GLY A 15 -6.12 7.33 -1.34
C GLY A 15 -5.52 7.04 0.05
N VAL A 16 -4.24 6.63 0.13
CA VAL A 16 -3.56 6.30 1.39
C VAL A 16 -2.57 7.39 1.80
N LEU A 17 -1.65 7.76 0.91
CA LEU A 17 -0.71 8.86 1.12
C LEU A 17 -1.08 10.10 0.32
N ASN A 18 -1.52 9.98 -0.94
CA ASN A 18 -2.15 11.10 -1.64
C ASN A 18 -3.66 11.06 -1.33
N THR A 19 -4.21 12.17 -0.90
CA THR A 19 -5.59 12.24 -0.42
C THR A 19 -6.41 13.23 -1.24
N ALA A 20 -7.70 12.96 -1.40
CA ALA A 20 -8.60 13.87 -2.10
C ALA A 20 -8.64 15.25 -1.43
N ASN A 21 -8.71 15.30 -0.10
CA ASN A 21 -8.74 16.57 0.64
C ASN A 21 -7.46 17.41 0.45
N TYR A 22 -6.30 16.75 0.37
CA TYR A 22 -5.03 17.46 0.16
C TYR A 22 -4.94 17.97 -1.28
N TYR A 23 -5.31 17.14 -2.25
CA TYR A 23 -5.37 17.51 -3.66
C TYR A 23 -6.29 18.72 -3.90
N ASP A 24 -7.53 18.67 -3.36
CA ASP A 24 -8.50 19.76 -3.48
C ASP A 24 -7.99 21.06 -2.83
N ARG A 25 -7.32 20.95 -1.67
CA ARG A 25 -6.70 22.10 -1.01
C ARG A 25 -5.63 22.75 -1.88
N LEU A 26 -4.71 21.94 -2.44
CA LEU A 26 -3.66 22.46 -3.31
C LEU A 26 -4.25 23.17 -4.55
N GLN A 27 -5.28 22.57 -5.16
CA GLN A 27 -5.97 23.20 -6.28
C GLN A 27 -6.62 24.54 -5.89
N HIS A 28 -7.29 24.59 -4.75
CA HIS A 28 -7.94 25.82 -4.26
C HIS A 28 -6.93 26.93 -3.94
N GLU A 29 -5.77 26.57 -3.44
CA GLU A 29 -4.65 27.46 -3.14
C GLU A 29 -3.79 27.78 -4.37
N HIS A 30 -4.12 27.26 -5.56
CA HIS A 30 -3.36 27.37 -6.81
C HIS A 30 -1.91 26.89 -6.70
N LEU A 31 -1.68 25.87 -5.88
CA LEU A 31 -0.38 25.23 -5.72
C LEU A 31 -0.25 24.00 -6.63
N PRO A 32 0.99 23.58 -6.97
CA PRO A 32 1.20 22.33 -7.70
C PRO A 32 0.58 21.14 -6.97
N THR A 33 -0.13 20.27 -7.70
CA THR A 33 -0.74 19.03 -7.17
C THR A 33 0.13 17.80 -7.45
N GLU A 34 1.15 17.95 -8.29
CA GLU A 34 2.05 16.86 -8.68
C GLU A 34 3.49 17.36 -8.86
N ASP A 35 4.42 16.45 -8.81
CA ASP A 35 5.82 16.66 -9.17
C ASP A 35 6.23 15.71 -10.31
N ILE A 36 7.53 15.56 -10.58
CA ILE A 36 8.04 14.69 -11.64
C ILE A 36 7.72 13.20 -11.42
N PHE A 37 7.28 12.81 -10.23
CA PHE A 37 6.92 11.43 -9.88
C PHE A 37 5.40 11.21 -9.88
N GLY A 38 4.59 12.26 -9.98
CA GLY A 38 3.13 12.21 -9.95
C GLY A 38 2.52 12.96 -8.77
N THR A 39 1.30 12.62 -8.39
CA THR A 39 0.51 13.29 -7.35
C THR A 39 1.26 13.42 -6.03
N LEU A 40 1.20 14.61 -5.42
CA LEU A 40 1.85 14.87 -4.13
C LEU A 40 1.14 14.13 -3.00
N PHE A 41 1.95 13.69 -2.01
CA PHE A 41 1.44 13.05 -0.82
C PHE A 41 1.03 14.06 0.25
N ASP A 42 -0.03 13.75 0.98
CA ASP A 42 -0.52 14.55 2.10
C ASP A 42 0.50 14.48 3.25
N PRO A 43 1.08 15.61 3.67
CA PRO A 43 2.04 15.62 4.78
C PRO A 43 1.49 15.01 6.08
N LYS A 44 0.17 15.10 6.31
CA LYS A 44 -0.47 14.50 7.48
C LYS A 44 -0.48 12.97 7.41
N ALA A 45 -0.77 12.40 6.24
CA ALA A 45 -0.72 10.96 6.03
C ALA A 45 0.73 10.43 6.12
N VAL A 46 1.69 11.18 5.58
CA VAL A 46 3.11 10.86 5.68
C VAL A 46 3.61 10.89 7.13
N GLU A 47 3.17 11.87 7.95
CA GLU A 47 3.47 11.94 9.38
C GLU A 47 2.95 10.70 10.12
N GLN A 48 1.74 10.24 9.82
CA GLN A 48 1.17 9.02 10.40
C GLN A 48 1.97 7.77 10.00
N LEU A 49 2.39 7.68 8.74
CA LEU A 49 3.28 6.60 8.30
C LEU A 49 4.62 6.62 9.07
N SER A 50 5.19 7.81 9.32
CA SER A 50 6.40 7.95 10.15
C SER A 50 6.19 7.38 11.55
N HIS A 51 5.09 7.72 12.21
CA HIS A 51 4.74 7.19 13.53
C HIS A 51 4.63 5.66 13.54
N ILE A 52 4.04 5.07 12.49
CA ILE A 52 3.96 3.60 12.35
C ILE A 52 5.36 3.00 12.26
N ILE A 53 6.21 3.54 11.38
CA ILE A 53 7.59 3.06 11.16
C ILE A 53 8.40 3.16 12.44
N ASP A 54 8.38 4.31 13.11
CA ASP A 54 9.13 4.56 14.34
C ASP A 54 8.71 3.63 15.48
N SER A 55 7.40 3.28 15.54
CA SER A 55 6.86 2.42 16.59
C SER A 55 7.04 0.93 16.33
N THR A 56 7.26 0.51 15.09
CA THR A 56 7.22 -0.91 14.71
C THR A 56 8.50 -1.42 14.05
N ASN A 57 9.32 -0.52 13.51
CA ASN A 57 10.47 -0.80 12.64
C ASN A 57 10.07 -1.67 11.42
N ALA A 58 8.83 -1.52 10.94
CA ALA A 58 8.33 -2.25 9.79
C ALA A 58 8.94 -1.72 8.50
N LYS A 59 9.16 -2.63 7.55
CA LYS A 59 9.59 -2.30 6.19
C LYS A 59 8.38 -2.20 5.26
N ILE A 60 8.52 -1.48 4.16
CA ILE A 60 7.45 -1.20 3.23
C ILE A 60 7.58 -2.08 1.99
N VAL A 61 6.49 -2.74 1.61
CA VAL A 61 6.32 -3.40 0.31
C VAL A 61 5.21 -2.66 -0.42
N ILE A 62 5.53 -2.09 -1.58
CA ILE A 62 4.54 -1.34 -2.37
C ILE A 62 3.62 -2.31 -3.10
N SER A 63 2.31 -2.23 -2.80
CA SER A 63 1.24 -2.97 -3.49
C SER A 63 0.38 -2.07 -4.40
N SER A 64 0.75 -0.81 -4.55
CA SER A 64 0.10 0.19 -5.40
C SER A 64 0.38 -0.03 -6.89
N SER A 65 -0.51 0.48 -7.75
CA SER A 65 -0.27 0.58 -9.20
C SER A 65 1.00 1.38 -9.55
N TRP A 66 1.46 2.28 -8.68
CA TRP A 66 2.71 3.02 -8.86
C TRP A 66 3.94 2.11 -9.02
N ARG A 67 3.87 0.85 -8.54
CA ARG A 67 4.95 -0.14 -8.67
C ARG A 67 5.27 -0.51 -10.12
N TYR A 68 4.38 -0.23 -11.08
CA TYR A 68 4.65 -0.43 -12.52
C TYR A 68 5.84 0.39 -13.02
N SER A 69 6.23 1.46 -12.31
CA SER A 69 7.46 2.20 -12.60
C SER A 69 8.74 1.44 -12.21
N GLY A 70 8.63 0.33 -11.50
CA GLY A 70 9.72 -0.50 -11.00
C GLY A 70 10.29 -0.04 -9.66
N ILE A 71 10.88 -0.98 -8.92
CA ILE A 71 11.40 -0.74 -7.56
C ILE A 71 12.47 0.37 -7.50
N ALA A 72 13.31 0.49 -8.53
CA ALA A 72 14.34 1.52 -8.58
C ALA A 72 13.73 2.93 -8.63
N ASN A 73 12.69 3.12 -9.44
CA ASN A 73 11.99 4.40 -9.53
C ASN A 73 11.20 4.70 -8.24
N MET A 74 10.57 3.67 -7.64
CA MET A 74 9.90 3.81 -6.36
C MET A 74 10.87 4.27 -5.25
N ARG A 75 12.05 3.66 -5.16
CA ARG A 75 13.09 4.07 -4.20
C ARG A 75 13.63 5.47 -4.48
N ALA A 76 13.80 5.84 -5.74
CA ALA A 76 14.24 7.18 -6.13
C ALA A 76 13.21 8.24 -5.72
N MET A 77 11.92 8.01 -5.97
CA MET A 77 10.83 8.89 -5.54
C MET A 77 10.77 9.00 -4.02
N TRP A 78 10.84 7.87 -3.30
CA TRP A 78 10.82 7.81 -1.85
C TRP A 78 11.92 8.68 -1.21
N LYS A 79 13.13 8.53 -1.73
CA LYS A 79 14.29 9.32 -1.30
C LYS A 79 14.14 10.81 -1.66
N ALA A 80 13.71 11.13 -2.87
CA ALA A 80 13.55 12.51 -3.33
C ALA A 80 12.49 13.28 -2.51
N ARG A 81 11.41 12.61 -2.12
CA ARG A 81 10.35 13.16 -1.27
C ARG A 81 10.66 13.05 0.24
N GLN A 82 11.82 12.51 0.63
CA GLN A 82 12.26 12.32 2.01
C GLN A 82 11.22 11.57 2.87
N LEU A 83 10.64 10.51 2.31
CA LEU A 83 9.58 9.75 2.96
C LEU A 83 10.14 8.80 4.04
N PRO A 84 9.35 8.48 5.08
CA PRO A 84 9.79 7.64 6.19
C PRO A 84 9.93 6.17 5.80
N GLY A 85 10.83 5.47 6.50
CA GLY A 85 11.05 4.04 6.32
C GLY A 85 11.82 3.67 5.06
N GLU A 86 11.86 2.39 4.78
CA GLU A 86 12.59 1.81 3.65
C GLU A 86 11.61 1.03 2.76
N ILE A 87 11.66 1.28 1.45
CA ILE A 87 11.02 0.38 0.48
C ILE A 87 11.88 -0.88 0.38
N TYR A 88 11.38 -1.93 1.01
CA TYR A 88 11.99 -3.25 0.99
C TYR A 88 11.79 -3.91 -0.38
N ASP A 89 10.54 -3.93 -0.87
CA ASP A 89 10.17 -4.59 -2.11
C ASP A 89 8.90 -3.99 -2.74
N ILE A 90 8.47 -4.58 -3.85
CA ILE A 90 7.18 -4.36 -4.51
C ILE A 90 6.48 -5.71 -4.72
N THR A 91 5.15 -5.78 -4.74
CA THR A 91 4.44 -6.99 -5.14
C THR A 91 4.59 -7.28 -6.63
N SER A 92 4.35 -8.53 -7.04
CA SER A 92 4.49 -8.96 -8.43
C SER A 92 3.69 -8.09 -9.41
N LEU A 93 4.24 -7.89 -10.61
CA LEU A 93 3.59 -7.15 -11.68
C LEU A 93 2.76 -8.04 -12.62
N HIS A 94 2.98 -9.36 -12.59
CA HIS A 94 2.45 -10.28 -13.59
C HIS A 94 1.24 -11.08 -13.12
N VAL A 95 1.15 -11.34 -11.81
CA VAL A 95 0.07 -12.18 -11.25
C VAL A 95 -1.30 -11.57 -11.47
N ALA A 96 -1.42 -10.25 -11.32
CA ALA A 96 -2.66 -9.54 -11.56
C ALA A 96 -3.08 -9.63 -13.03
N ASP A 97 -2.15 -9.38 -13.94
CA ASP A 97 -2.41 -9.37 -15.38
C ASP A 97 -2.86 -10.76 -15.86
N ASP A 98 -2.14 -11.82 -15.47
CA ASP A 98 -2.47 -13.19 -15.80
C ASP A 98 -3.83 -13.60 -15.24
N TYR A 99 -4.14 -13.23 -14.00
CA TYR A 99 -5.42 -13.51 -13.37
C TYR A 99 -6.58 -12.78 -14.07
N ILE A 100 -6.45 -11.48 -14.29
CA ILE A 100 -7.46 -10.65 -14.95
C ILE A 100 -7.74 -11.19 -16.36
N GLN A 101 -6.68 -11.48 -17.13
CA GLN A 101 -6.83 -12.05 -18.47
C GLN A 101 -7.57 -13.40 -18.43
N SER A 102 -7.21 -14.28 -17.51
CA SER A 102 -7.89 -15.56 -17.30
C SER A 102 -9.38 -15.40 -16.98
N GLN A 103 -9.75 -14.43 -16.14
CA GLN A 103 -11.15 -14.15 -15.80
C GLN A 103 -11.93 -13.60 -17.00
N MET A 104 -11.35 -12.70 -17.78
CA MET A 104 -11.96 -12.18 -19.01
C MET A 104 -12.24 -13.29 -20.04
N GLU A 105 -11.30 -14.22 -20.21
CA GLU A 105 -11.43 -15.32 -21.15
C GLU A 105 -12.46 -16.37 -20.72
N ASN A 106 -12.51 -16.70 -19.41
CA ASN A 106 -13.34 -17.77 -18.89
C ASN A 106 -14.76 -17.32 -18.51
N ASN A 107 -14.97 -16.05 -18.17
CA ASN A 107 -16.25 -15.51 -17.70
C ASN A 107 -16.62 -14.17 -18.36
N PRO A 108 -16.69 -14.09 -19.70
CA PRO A 108 -16.83 -12.80 -20.40
C PRO A 108 -18.16 -12.07 -20.12
N ASN A 109 -19.19 -12.78 -19.66
CA ASN A 109 -20.51 -12.19 -19.38
C ASN A 109 -20.68 -11.73 -17.93
N ASP A 110 -19.89 -12.28 -16.99
CA ASP A 110 -19.97 -12.00 -15.56
C ASP A 110 -18.66 -11.36 -15.04
N PHE A 111 -17.82 -10.90 -15.96
CA PHE A 111 -16.54 -10.29 -15.61
C PHE A 111 -16.73 -8.89 -15.06
N ASP A 112 -16.36 -8.67 -13.79
CA ASP A 112 -16.21 -7.36 -13.19
C ASP A 112 -14.72 -7.06 -13.00
N LEU A 113 -14.24 -6.03 -13.72
CA LEU A 113 -12.82 -5.63 -13.68
C LEU A 113 -12.39 -5.18 -12.29
N TYR A 114 -13.27 -4.47 -11.58
CA TYR A 114 -12.95 -3.94 -10.25
C TYR A 114 -12.75 -5.07 -9.23
N ASP A 115 -13.69 -6.02 -9.18
CA ASP A 115 -13.57 -7.18 -8.30
C ASP A 115 -12.36 -8.05 -8.66
N ALA A 116 -12.07 -8.21 -9.96
CA ALA A 116 -10.89 -8.93 -10.43
C ALA A 116 -9.59 -8.25 -10.00
N MET A 117 -9.52 -6.93 -10.06
CA MET A 117 -8.34 -6.16 -9.63
C MET A 117 -8.10 -6.26 -8.12
N ILE A 118 -9.17 -6.22 -7.30
CA ILE A 118 -9.07 -6.39 -5.84
C ILE A 118 -8.51 -7.78 -5.51
N LEU A 119 -9.11 -8.81 -6.10
CA LEU A 119 -8.70 -10.19 -5.84
C LEU A 119 -7.27 -10.45 -6.34
N ALA A 120 -6.89 -9.89 -7.47
CA ALA A 120 -5.53 -9.98 -8.00
C ALA A 120 -4.52 -9.37 -7.01
N ARG A 121 -4.81 -8.22 -6.41
CA ARG A 121 -3.94 -7.58 -5.40
C ARG A 121 -3.81 -8.45 -4.15
N GLU A 122 -4.89 -9.06 -3.70
CA GLU A 122 -4.84 -10.00 -2.57
C GLU A 122 -3.95 -11.23 -2.88
N MET A 123 -4.07 -11.77 -4.09
CA MET A 123 -3.23 -12.88 -4.57
C MET A 123 -1.74 -12.50 -4.66
N GLU A 124 -1.43 -11.31 -5.15
CA GLU A 124 -0.04 -10.80 -5.20
C GLU A 124 0.59 -10.72 -3.81
N ILE A 125 -0.16 -10.22 -2.83
CA ILE A 125 0.30 -10.14 -1.43
C ILE A 125 0.49 -11.53 -0.85
N ALA A 126 -0.47 -12.44 -1.07
CA ALA A 126 -0.37 -13.82 -0.58
C ALA A 126 0.85 -14.56 -1.14
N LEU A 127 1.09 -14.46 -2.44
CA LEU A 127 2.26 -15.06 -3.09
C LEU A 127 3.57 -14.45 -2.58
N TRP A 128 3.61 -13.12 -2.42
CA TRP A 128 4.79 -12.47 -1.87
C TRP A 128 5.10 -12.98 -0.45
N LEU A 129 4.08 -13.18 0.39
CA LEU A 129 4.23 -13.74 1.74
C LEU A 129 4.72 -15.20 1.72
N GLU A 130 4.28 -16.02 0.77
CA GLU A 130 4.76 -17.41 0.60
C GLU A 130 6.25 -17.46 0.27
N GLU A 131 6.73 -16.50 -0.51
CA GLU A 131 8.15 -16.37 -0.87
C GLU A 131 9.02 -15.80 0.27
N HIS A 132 8.40 -15.21 1.31
CA HIS A 132 9.09 -14.51 2.41
C HIS A 132 8.73 -15.09 3.79
N PRO A 133 9.13 -16.36 4.08
CA PRO A 133 8.80 -17.03 5.35
C PRO A 133 9.46 -16.39 6.58
N GLU A 134 10.37 -15.44 6.39
CA GLU A 134 10.96 -14.64 7.48
C GLU A 134 10.03 -13.59 8.05
N VAL A 135 8.94 -13.24 7.36
CA VAL A 135 7.95 -12.25 7.82
C VAL A 135 7.21 -12.82 9.03
N THR A 136 7.26 -12.07 10.12
CA THR A 136 6.65 -12.48 11.39
C THR A 136 5.32 -11.77 11.68
N SER A 137 5.10 -10.62 11.06
CA SER A 137 3.85 -9.86 11.14
C SER A 137 3.73 -8.94 9.93
N TYR A 138 2.50 -8.71 9.48
CA TYR A 138 2.24 -7.78 8.38
C TYR A 138 0.90 -7.07 8.54
N VAL A 139 0.75 -5.97 7.80
CA VAL A 139 -0.49 -5.23 7.66
C VAL A 139 -0.64 -4.73 6.22
N ILE A 140 -1.86 -4.58 5.77
CA ILE A 140 -2.22 -4.04 4.45
C ILE A 140 -2.92 -2.71 4.67
N LEU A 141 -2.40 -1.64 4.06
CA LEU A 141 -2.99 -0.30 4.03
C LEU A 141 -3.45 0.00 2.62
N ASP A 142 -4.75 0.10 2.41
CA ASP A 142 -5.36 0.29 1.10
C ASP A 142 -6.72 0.99 1.27
N ASP A 143 -7.16 1.77 0.30
CA ASP A 143 -8.47 2.44 0.33
C ASP A 143 -9.59 1.56 -0.23
N GLN A 144 -9.27 0.45 -0.87
CA GLN A 144 -10.24 -0.50 -1.43
C GLN A 144 -11.11 -1.13 -0.35
N SER A 145 -12.31 -1.60 -0.74
CA SER A 145 -13.34 -1.99 0.23
C SER A 145 -13.18 -3.40 0.80
N THR A 146 -12.45 -4.30 0.14
CA THR A 146 -12.43 -5.72 0.52
C THR A 146 -11.11 -6.43 0.26
N PHE A 147 -10.59 -7.03 1.32
CA PHE A 147 -9.58 -8.09 1.29
C PHE A 147 -10.18 -9.29 2.04
N CYS A 148 -10.76 -10.25 1.31
CA CYS A 148 -11.60 -11.28 1.93
C CYS A 148 -10.82 -12.28 2.77
N GLN A 149 -9.67 -12.76 2.28
CA GLN A 149 -8.85 -13.77 2.93
C GLN A 149 -7.86 -13.17 3.93
N LEU A 150 -7.40 -11.92 3.66
CA LEU A 150 -6.40 -11.21 4.48
C LEU A 150 -7.01 -10.13 5.39
N LYS A 151 -8.32 -10.16 5.62
CA LYS A 151 -9.10 -9.14 6.33
C LYS A 151 -8.61 -8.82 7.75
N GLU A 152 -8.01 -9.79 8.45
CA GLU A 152 -7.51 -9.59 9.81
C GLU A 152 -6.26 -8.69 9.85
N HIS A 153 -5.53 -8.65 8.75
CA HIS A 153 -4.36 -7.80 8.56
C HIS A 153 -4.65 -6.54 7.75
N PHE A 154 -5.90 -6.33 7.37
CA PHE A 154 -6.31 -5.21 6.53
C PHE A 154 -6.82 -4.03 7.34
N VAL A 155 -6.31 -2.84 7.03
CA VAL A 155 -6.79 -1.57 7.54
C VAL A 155 -7.23 -0.73 6.34
N GLN A 156 -8.55 -0.66 6.15
CA GLN A 156 -9.13 0.18 5.11
C GLN A 156 -8.92 1.66 5.43
N ILE A 157 -8.33 2.37 4.49
CA ILE A 157 -8.05 3.80 4.60
C ILE A 157 -9.14 4.60 3.88
N ASN A 158 -9.55 5.73 4.47
CA ASN A 158 -10.47 6.63 3.81
C ASN A 158 -9.70 7.51 2.78
N PRO A 159 -9.98 7.40 1.46
CA PRO A 159 -9.22 8.11 0.43
C PRO A 159 -9.33 9.64 0.51
N LYS A 160 -10.29 10.18 1.26
CA LYS A 160 -10.39 11.63 1.49
C LYS A 160 -9.34 12.15 2.46
N SER A 161 -9.02 11.37 3.50
CA SER A 161 -8.16 11.79 4.61
C SER A 161 -6.81 11.09 4.67
N GLY A 162 -6.64 9.95 3.98
CA GLY A 162 -5.45 9.12 4.11
C GLY A 162 -5.34 8.47 5.49
N ILE A 163 -4.12 8.06 5.85
CA ILE A 163 -3.83 7.46 7.15
C ILE A 163 -4.13 8.47 8.27
N THR A 164 -4.95 8.08 9.23
CA THR A 164 -5.28 8.88 10.41
C THR A 164 -4.62 8.30 11.68
N ASN A 165 -4.66 9.06 12.78
CA ASN A 165 -4.16 8.58 14.08
C ASN A 165 -4.85 7.26 14.52
N LYS A 166 -6.15 7.12 14.25
CA LYS A 166 -6.90 5.89 14.56
C LYS A 166 -6.38 4.69 13.77
N ASP A 167 -6.07 4.90 12.49
CA ASP A 167 -5.50 3.86 11.62
C ASP A 167 -4.09 3.50 12.10
N THR A 168 -3.29 4.50 12.47
CA THR A 168 -1.95 4.32 13.05
C THR A 168 -1.97 3.42 14.28
N GLU A 169 -2.85 3.69 15.25
CA GLU A 169 -2.99 2.88 16.46
C GLU A 169 -3.36 1.42 16.14
N ARG A 170 -4.28 1.23 15.18
CA ARG A 170 -4.69 -0.10 14.73
C ARG A 170 -3.54 -0.85 14.05
N VAL A 171 -2.82 -0.19 13.15
CA VAL A 171 -1.66 -0.75 12.45
C VAL A 171 -0.57 -1.18 13.43
N ILE A 172 -0.22 -0.31 14.38
CA ILE A 172 0.78 -0.61 15.41
C ILE A 172 0.35 -1.82 16.24
N THR A 173 -0.95 -1.91 16.58
CA THR A 173 -1.51 -3.06 17.32
C THR A 173 -1.34 -4.35 16.51
N ILE A 174 -1.73 -4.38 15.23
CA ILE A 174 -1.58 -5.56 14.35
C ILE A 174 -0.11 -5.97 14.25
N LEU A 175 0.79 -5.03 13.94
CA LEU A 175 2.21 -5.33 13.74
C LEU A 175 2.94 -5.75 15.03
N ASN A 176 2.43 -5.40 16.21
CA ASN A 176 3.01 -5.76 17.49
C ASN A 176 2.31 -6.94 18.17
N SER A 177 1.22 -7.46 17.59
CA SER A 177 0.56 -8.69 18.07
C SER A 177 1.52 -9.87 17.94
N LYS A 178 1.47 -10.78 18.94
CA LYS A 178 2.33 -11.97 18.98
C LYS A 178 1.69 -13.10 18.19
#